data_0d1548ce281b79d30d8772caea7a50a8
#
_entry.id   0d1548ce281b79d30d8772caea7a50a8
#
_cell.length_a   1.000
_cell.length_b   1.000
_cell.length_c   1.000
_cell.angle_alpha   90.00
_cell.angle_beta   90.00
_cell.angle_gamma   90.00
#
_symmetry.space_group_name_H-M   'P 1'
#
loop_
_entity.id
_entity.type
_entity.pdbx_description
1 polymer ?
#
loop_
_entity_poly.entity_id
_entity_poly.type
_entity_poly.pdbx_seq_one_letter_code
_entity_poly.pdbx_strand_id
1 'polypeptide(L)'
;MFALFTSEENFVDEIDLIEKISDAGLDFLYVQKPRMHDLELERFLLALPERIRQKTFLCGSPNAAQEFGLLGFHQTFDWMKQNEAAVLRTNLQVSVFLEKASDLQKLSIPLRKKISQILLPGNENAENLNGAFFCCDATEKPAGIENAAFISGIWEFADSVAAWKRFSTK
;
A
#
# COMPACT_ATOMS: atom_id res chain seq x y z
N MET A 1 6.31 8.36 -7.79
CA MET A 1 5.09 8.17 -6.97
C MET A 1 5.48 7.69 -5.57
N PHE A 2 4.65 8.03 -4.58
CA PHE A 2 4.93 7.68 -3.19
C PHE A 2 3.73 7.02 -2.54
N ALA A 3 3.98 5.90 -1.87
CA ALA A 3 3.00 5.17 -1.09
C ALA A 3 3.42 5.12 0.39
N LEU A 4 2.44 5.00 1.27
CA LEU A 4 2.64 4.91 2.71
C LEU A 4 1.79 3.77 3.27
N PHE A 5 2.38 2.93 4.09
CA PHE A 5 1.65 2.00 4.94
C PHE A 5 1.25 2.70 6.24
N THR A 6 0.07 2.39 6.74
CA THR A 6 -0.32 2.84 8.09
C THR A 6 0.61 2.22 9.14
N SER A 7 0.69 2.83 10.31
CA SER A 7 1.30 2.16 11.46
C SER A 7 0.57 0.84 11.75
N GLU A 8 1.29 -0.19 12.18
CA GLU A 8 0.66 -1.42 12.68
C GLU A 8 -0.05 -1.20 14.02
N GLU A 9 0.41 -0.22 14.78
CA GLU A 9 -0.19 0.20 16.04
C GLU A 9 -1.20 1.33 15.82
N ASN A 10 -2.18 1.40 16.71
CA ASN A 10 -3.19 2.46 16.69
C ASN A 10 -2.75 3.60 17.58
N PHE A 11 -2.83 4.82 17.09
CA PHE A 11 -2.63 6.02 17.89
C PHE A 11 -3.67 7.10 17.53
N VAL A 12 -3.91 8.01 18.49
CA VAL A 12 -5.11 8.87 18.49
C VAL A 12 -5.20 9.77 17.26
N ASP A 13 -4.10 10.33 16.79
CA ASP A 13 -4.09 11.35 15.72
C ASP A 13 -3.73 10.77 14.34
N GLU A 14 -3.78 9.44 14.17
CA GLU A 14 -3.31 8.80 12.93
C GLU A 14 -4.09 9.27 11.69
N ILE A 15 -5.41 9.40 11.79
CA ILE A 15 -6.24 9.87 10.67
C ILE A 15 -5.88 11.30 10.27
N ASP A 16 -5.72 12.20 11.24
CA ASP A 16 -5.32 13.60 10.98
C ASP A 16 -3.94 13.68 10.32
N LEU A 17 -3.00 12.82 10.74
CA LEU A 17 -1.68 12.76 10.13
C LEU A 17 -1.74 12.20 8.71
N ILE A 18 -2.54 11.17 8.46
CA ILE A 18 -2.79 10.62 7.11
C ILE A 18 -3.36 11.72 6.21
N GLU A 19 -4.30 12.53 6.67
CA GLU A 19 -4.84 13.64 5.89
C GLU A 19 -3.76 14.66 5.53
N LYS A 20 -2.97 15.10 6.48
CA LYS A 20 -1.87 16.05 6.26
C LYS A 20 -0.80 15.50 5.31
N ILE A 21 -0.46 14.22 5.43
CA ILE A 21 0.46 13.52 4.53
C ILE A 21 -0.15 13.40 3.14
N SER A 22 -1.46 13.12 3.07
CA SER A 22 -2.20 13.07 1.80
C SER A 22 -2.16 14.40 1.06
N ASP A 23 -2.32 15.51 1.78
CA ASP A 23 -2.24 16.87 1.24
C ASP A 23 -0.81 17.26 0.84
N ALA A 24 0.18 16.58 1.43
CA ALA A 24 1.59 16.73 1.09
C ALA A 24 2.07 15.81 -0.06
N GLY A 25 1.16 15.21 -0.83
CA GLY A 25 1.48 14.51 -2.07
C GLY A 25 1.59 12.99 -1.96
N LEU A 26 0.82 12.36 -1.07
CA LEU A 26 0.67 10.90 -1.03
C LEU A 26 -0.12 10.42 -2.26
N ASP A 27 0.46 9.50 -3.03
CA ASP A 27 -0.24 8.88 -4.17
C ASP A 27 -1.11 7.70 -3.73
N PHE A 28 -0.61 6.81 -2.85
CA PHE A 28 -1.32 5.64 -2.36
C PHE A 28 -1.15 5.42 -0.86
N LEU A 29 -2.24 5.04 -0.20
CA LEU A 29 -2.24 4.59 1.20
C LEU A 29 -2.46 3.07 1.24
N TYR A 30 -1.67 2.37 2.03
CA TYR A 30 -1.85 0.95 2.34
C TYR A 30 -2.27 0.83 3.79
N VAL A 31 -3.53 0.42 4.03
CA VAL A 31 -4.03 0.19 5.39
C VAL A 31 -3.64 -1.21 5.81
N GLN A 32 -2.69 -1.29 6.74
CA GLN A 32 -2.21 -2.53 7.35
C GLN A 32 -2.40 -2.44 8.86
N LYS A 33 -3.44 -3.12 9.37
CA LYS A 33 -3.83 -3.10 10.79
C LYS A 33 -4.04 -4.53 11.31
N PRO A 34 -2.96 -5.31 11.43
CA PRO A 34 -3.06 -6.75 11.72
C PRO A 34 -3.61 -7.07 13.11
N ARG A 35 -3.60 -6.09 14.02
CA ARG A 35 -4.06 -6.24 15.41
C ARG A 35 -5.45 -5.64 15.67
N MET A 36 -6.03 -4.94 14.70
CA MET A 36 -7.38 -4.41 14.83
C MET A 36 -8.42 -5.52 14.72
N HIS A 37 -9.41 -5.50 15.60
CA HIS A 37 -10.64 -6.28 15.42
C HIS A 37 -11.49 -5.68 14.29
N ASP A 38 -12.34 -6.50 13.68
CA ASP A 38 -13.16 -6.11 12.52
C ASP A 38 -13.90 -4.79 12.71
N LEU A 39 -14.55 -4.60 13.87
CA LEU A 39 -15.30 -3.37 14.18
C LEU A 39 -14.40 -2.13 14.34
N GLU A 40 -13.20 -2.30 14.83
CA GLU A 40 -12.22 -1.20 14.95
C GLU A 40 -11.68 -0.81 13.56
N LEU A 41 -11.38 -1.81 12.73
CA LEU A 41 -10.97 -1.59 11.34
C LEU A 41 -12.08 -0.88 10.55
N GLU A 42 -13.34 -1.31 10.70
CA GLU A 42 -14.49 -0.64 10.09
C GLU A 42 -14.55 0.84 10.47
N ARG A 43 -14.44 1.16 11.76
CA ARG A 43 -14.45 2.55 12.24
C ARG A 43 -13.28 3.34 11.68
N PHE A 44 -12.09 2.74 11.62
CA PHE A 44 -10.92 3.36 11.03
C PHE A 44 -11.13 3.69 9.55
N LEU A 45 -11.63 2.73 8.76
CA LEU A 45 -11.89 2.91 7.34
C LEU A 45 -12.98 3.95 7.07
N LEU A 46 -14.04 3.99 7.89
CA LEU A 46 -15.08 5.01 7.79
C LEU A 46 -14.60 6.41 8.19
N ALA A 47 -13.65 6.51 9.10
CA ALA A 47 -13.05 7.78 9.50
C ALA A 47 -12.13 8.38 8.41
N LEU A 48 -11.64 7.56 7.46
CA LEU A 48 -10.87 8.08 6.34
C LEU A 48 -11.78 8.90 5.41
N PRO A 49 -11.42 10.15 5.06
CA PRO A 49 -12.13 10.93 4.05
C PRO A 49 -12.24 10.18 2.71
N GLU A 50 -13.32 10.39 1.98
CA GLU A 50 -13.56 9.73 0.69
C GLU A 50 -12.40 9.90 -0.29
N ARG A 51 -11.84 11.10 -0.39
CA ARG A 51 -10.67 11.40 -1.24
C ARG A 51 -9.44 10.53 -0.91
N ILE A 52 -9.33 10.07 0.34
CA ILE A 52 -8.25 9.18 0.78
C ILE A 52 -8.64 7.73 0.50
N ARG A 53 -9.89 7.32 0.79
CA ARG A 53 -10.37 5.98 0.45
C ARG A 53 -10.19 5.65 -1.03
N GLN A 54 -10.39 6.63 -1.92
CA GLN A 54 -10.20 6.47 -3.37
C GLN A 54 -8.75 6.24 -3.82
N LYS A 55 -7.79 6.36 -2.92
CA LYS A 55 -6.37 6.01 -3.16
C LYS A 55 -5.82 5.00 -2.15
N THR A 56 -6.72 4.30 -1.44
CA THR A 56 -6.37 3.36 -0.39
C THR A 56 -6.48 1.91 -0.85
N PHE A 57 -5.43 1.14 -0.59
CA PHE A 57 -5.42 -0.31 -0.66
C PHE A 57 -5.55 -0.88 0.75
N LEU A 58 -6.46 -1.85 0.95
CA LEU A 58 -6.55 -2.61 2.20
C LEU A 58 -5.64 -3.84 2.15
N CYS A 59 -4.71 -3.96 3.09
CA CYS A 59 -3.92 -5.16 3.29
C CYS A 59 -4.79 -6.22 3.99
N GLY A 60 -5.60 -6.95 3.20
CA GLY A 60 -6.56 -7.89 3.77
C GLY A 60 -7.72 -8.25 2.85
N SER A 61 -8.91 -8.29 3.40
CA SER A 61 -10.12 -8.78 2.74
C SER A 61 -10.54 -7.93 1.53
N PRO A 62 -10.63 -8.52 0.31
CA PRO A 62 -11.21 -7.83 -0.85
C PRO A 62 -12.65 -7.40 -0.63
N ASN A 63 -13.43 -8.19 0.14
CA ASN A 63 -14.83 -7.85 0.44
C ASN A 63 -14.92 -6.59 1.28
N ALA A 64 -14.10 -6.45 2.33
CA ALA A 64 -14.05 -5.23 3.12
C ALA A 64 -13.58 -4.04 2.28
N ALA A 65 -12.58 -4.20 1.43
CA ALA A 65 -12.15 -3.12 0.52
C ALA A 65 -13.28 -2.63 -0.37
N GLN A 66 -14.11 -3.54 -0.88
CA GLN A 66 -15.28 -3.20 -1.70
C GLN A 66 -16.39 -2.54 -0.86
N GLU A 67 -16.70 -3.07 0.31
CA GLU A 67 -17.75 -2.56 1.22
C GLU A 67 -17.48 -1.12 1.65
N PHE A 68 -16.24 -0.79 1.97
CA PHE A 68 -15.84 0.56 2.40
C PHE A 68 -15.47 1.51 1.26
N GLY A 69 -15.66 1.11 0.01
CA GLY A 69 -15.42 1.96 -1.17
C GLY A 69 -13.95 2.35 -1.34
N LEU A 70 -13.03 1.45 -1.04
CA LEU A 70 -11.61 1.66 -1.22
C LEU A 70 -11.21 1.46 -2.69
N LEU A 71 -10.05 2.00 -3.07
CA LEU A 71 -9.47 1.82 -4.40
C LEU A 71 -9.25 0.34 -4.73
N GLY A 72 -8.74 -0.42 -3.76
CA GLY A 72 -8.39 -1.80 -3.97
C GLY A 72 -7.93 -2.54 -2.72
N PHE A 73 -7.33 -3.67 -2.94
CA PHE A 73 -6.76 -4.50 -1.89
C PHE A 73 -5.32 -4.92 -2.24
N HIS A 74 -4.56 -5.22 -1.20
CA HIS A 74 -3.18 -5.66 -1.29
C HIS A 74 -3.02 -7.04 -0.67
N GLN A 75 -2.28 -7.93 -1.35
CA GLN A 75 -2.07 -9.31 -0.92
C GLN A 75 -0.69 -9.84 -1.29
N THR A 76 -0.31 -10.95 -0.66
CA THR A 76 0.93 -11.66 -0.97
C THR A 76 0.81 -12.45 -2.28
N PHE A 77 1.96 -12.80 -2.85
CA PHE A 77 2.05 -13.64 -4.05
C PHE A 77 1.32 -14.99 -3.89
N ASP A 78 1.53 -15.68 -2.76
CA ASP A 78 0.92 -16.99 -2.53
C ASP A 78 -0.60 -16.91 -2.39
N TRP A 79 -1.09 -15.87 -1.70
CA TRP A 79 -2.52 -15.62 -1.61
C TRP A 79 -3.16 -15.40 -2.99
N MET A 80 -2.49 -14.61 -3.85
CA MET A 80 -2.96 -14.35 -5.22
C MET A 80 -3.09 -15.63 -6.04
N LYS A 81 -2.13 -16.53 -5.95
CA LYS A 81 -2.17 -17.83 -6.65
C LYS A 81 -3.33 -18.72 -6.15
N GLN A 82 -3.52 -18.77 -4.84
CA GLN A 82 -4.58 -19.59 -4.25
C GLN A 82 -5.99 -19.05 -4.52
N ASN A 83 -6.13 -17.74 -4.72
CA ASN A 83 -7.42 -17.05 -4.87
C ASN A 83 -7.62 -16.44 -6.27
N GLU A 84 -6.91 -16.90 -7.28
CA GLU A 84 -6.91 -16.32 -8.63
C GLU A 84 -8.32 -16.08 -9.19
N ALA A 85 -9.22 -17.06 -9.06
CA ALA A 85 -10.58 -16.96 -9.57
C ALA A 85 -11.38 -15.82 -8.91
N ALA A 86 -11.18 -15.57 -7.62
CA ALA A 86 -11.80 -14.46 -6.91
C ALA A 86 -11.18 -13.11 -7.33
N VAL A 87 -9.87 -13.05 -7.47
CA VAL A 87 -9.15 -11.85 -7.92
C VAL A 87 -9.60 -11.44 -9.32
N LEU A 88 -9.78 -12.37 -10.23
CA LEU A 88 -10.20 -12.07 -11.60
C LEU A 88 -11.64 -11.56 -11.71
N ARG A 89 -12.51 -11.88 -10.73
CA ARG A 89 -13.90 -11.43 -10.69
C ARG A 89 -14.12 -10.06 -10.06
N THR A 90 -13.17 -9.56 -9.26
CA THR A 90 -13.35 -8.26 -8.60
C THR A 90 -13.19 -7.10 -9.57
N ASN A 91 -13.91 -6.00 -9.30
CA ASN A 91 -13.72 -4.72 -9.99
C ASN A 91 -12.69 -3.82 -9.29
N LEU A 92 -12.19 -4.21 -8.13
CA LEU A 92 -11.17 -3.47 -7.39
C LEU A 92 -9.82 -3.48 -8.09
N GLN A 93 -9.01 -2.47 -7.84
CA GLN A 93 -7.59 -2.51 -8.17
C GLN A 93 -6.88 -3.54 -7.27
N VAL A 94 -5.84 -4.16 -7.81
CA VAL A 94 -5.14 -5.24 -7.15
C VAL A 94 -3.68 -4.87 -6.98
N SER A 95 -3.20 -4.90 -5.74
CA SER A 95 -1.80 -4.71 -5.40
C SER A 95 -1.21 -6.02 -4.88
N VAL A 96 0.02 -6.34 -5.27
CA VAL A 96 0.72 -7.56 -4.83
C VAL A 96 2.12 -7.24 -4.32
N PHE A 97 2.52 -7.90 -3.24
CA PHE A 97 3.91 -7.96 -2.81
C PHE A 97 4.58 -9.20 -3.42
N LEU A 98 5.71 -8.97 -4.07
CA LEU A 98 6.57 -10.01 -4.62
C LEU A 98 7.93 -9.96 -3.90
N GLU A 99 8.45 -11.10 -3.49
CA GLU A 99 9.80 -11.17 -2.91
C GLU A 99 10.88 -10.92 -3.97
N LYS A 100 10.60 -11.33 -5.22
CA LYS A 100 11.48 -11.13 -6.38
C LYS A 100 10.68 -10.67 -7.58
N ALA A 101 11.25 -9.79 -8.39
CA ALA A 101 10.66 -9.34 -9.64
C ALA A 101 10.29 -10.51 -10.59
N SER A 102 11.11 -11.56 -10.58
CA SER A 102 10.89 -12.78 -11.39
C SER A 102 9.63 -13.57 -10.98
N ASP A 103 9.12 -13.39 -9.77
CA ASP A 103 7.92 -14.10 -9.30
C ASP A 103 6.67 -13.70 -10.08
N LEU A 104 6.65 -12.49 -10.65
CA LEU A 104 5.56 -12.07 -11.52
C LEU A 104 5.32 -13.06 -12.67
N GLN A 105 6.38 -13.64 -13.24
CA GLN A 105 6.29 -14.57 -14.34
C GLN A 105 5.67 -15.94 -13.94
N LYS A 106 5.62 -16.23 -12.64
CA LYS A 106 5.00 -17.46 -12.10
C LYS A 106 3.47 -17.33 -11.93
N LEU A 107 2.92 -16.11 -12.07
CA LEU A 107 1.49 -15.87 -12.10
C LEU A 107 0.94 -16.12 -13.50
N SER A 108 -0.34 -16.51 -13.59
CA SER A 108 -1.02 -16.64 -14.87
C SER A 108 -1.10 -15.32 -15.64
N ILE A 109 -1.21 -15.36 -16.95
CA ILE A 109 -1.32 -14.16 -17.79
C ILE A 109 -2.53 -13.30 -17.40
N PRO A 110 -3.75 -13.86 -17.16
CA PRO A 110 -4.89 -13.08 -16.73
C PRO A 110 -4.62 -12.36 -15.39
N LEU A 111 -4.04 -13.05 -14.42
CA LEU A 111 -3.75 -12.49 -13.10
C LEU A 111 -2.71 -11.35 -13.20
N ARG A 112 -1.65 -11.53 -13.98
CA ARG A 112 -0.66 -10.46 -14.24
C ARG A 112 -1.29 -9.18 -14.81
N LYS A 113 -2.25 -9.33 -15.74
CA LYS A 113 -2.97 -8.19 -16.34
C LYS A 113 -3.92 -7.50 -15.36
N LYS A 114 -4.37 -8.21 -14.33
CA LYS A 114 -5.27 -7.69 -13.30
C LYS A 114 -4.53 -6.88 -12.24
N ILE A 115 -3.25 -7.17 -12.01
CA ILE A 115 -2.43 -6.46 -11.03
C ILE A 115 -2.18 -5.04 -11.52
N SER A 116 -2.56 -4.05 -10.70
CA SER A 116 -2.36 -2.63 -10.96
C SER A 116 -1.13 -2.07 -10.27
N GLN A 117 -0.72 -2.67 -9.14
CA GLN A 117 0.43 -2.23 -8.37
C GLN A 117 1.29 -3.43 -7.94
N ILE A 118 2.60 -3.29 -8.05
CA ILE A 118 3.58 -4.28 -7.62
C ILE A 118 4.47 -3.64 -6.57
N LEU A 119 4.62 -4.28 -5.43
CA LEU A 119 5.54 -3.89 -4.37
C LEU A 119 6.68 -4.91 -4.30
N LEU A 120 7.90 -4.42 -4.16
CA LEU A 120 9.12 -5.20 -4.09
C LEU A 120 9.96 -4.78 -2.88
N PRO A 121 10.79 -5.66 -2.32
CA PRO A 121 11.81 -5.25 -1.34
C PRO A 121 12.71 -4.14 -1.90
N GLY A 122 13.14 -3.21 -1.07
CA GLY A 122 13.94 -2.05 -1.48
C GLY A 122 15.32 -2.36 -2.09
N ASN A 123 15.79 -3.59 -1.93
CA ASN A 123 17.07 -4.10 -2.46
C ASN A 123 16.89 -4.95 -3.73
N GLU A 124 15.66 -5.10 -4.23
CA GLU A 124 15.39 -5.90 -5.44
C GLU A 124 15.67 -5.09 -6.71
N ASN A 125 16.24 -5.74 -7.72
CA ASN A 125 16.43 -5.14 -9.04
C ASN A 125 15.18 -5.37 -9.91
N ALA A 126 14.53 -4.30 -10.32
CA ALA A 126 13.30 -4.34 -11.10
C ALA A 126 13.41 -3.60 -12.43
N GLU A 127 14.57 -3.65 -13.10
CA GLU A 127 14.81 -2.95 -14.38
C GLU A 127 13.74 -3.23 -15.45
N ASN A 128 12.99 -4.33 -15.31
CA ASN A 128 11.95 -4.76 -16.26
C ASN A 128 10.52 -4.55 -15.75
N LEU A 129 10.32 -3.94 -14.57
CA LEU A 129 9.00 -3.70 -13.98
C LEU A 129 8.71 -2.21 -13.85
N ASN A 130 8.31 -1.59 -14.97
CA ASN A 130 7.91 -0.19 -14.97
C ASN A 130 6.77 0.05 -13.98
N GLY A 131 6.95 1.02 -13.09
CA GLY A 131 5.93 1.45 -12.13
C GLY A 131 5.86 0.61 -10.84
N ALA A 132 6.76 -0.35 -10.63
CA ALA A 132 6.85 -1.05 -9.35
C ALA A 132 7.26 -0.09 -8.23
N PHE A 133 6.68 -0.29 -7.04
CA PHE A 133 7.08 0.41 -5.82
C PHE A 133 8.11 -0.40 -5.05
N PHE A 134 9.14 0.27 -4.57
CA PHE A 134 10.13 -0.32 -3.69
C PHE A 134 9.78 -0.02 -2.23
N CYS A 135 9.61 -1.08 -1.45
CA CYS A 135 9.35 -0.98 -0.03
C CYS A 135 10.60 -0.50 0.71
N CYS A 136 10.48 0.61 1.39
CA CYS A 136 11.55 1.21 2.16
C CYS A 136 11.20 1.16 3.65
N ASP A 137 11.99 0.43 4.41
CA ASP A 137 11.94 0.45 5.87
C ASP A 137 12.78 1.60 6.44
N ALA A 138 13.58 2.18 5.58
CA ALA A 138 14.57 3.16 5.97
C ALA A 138 13.96 4.55 6.10
N THR A 139 14.45 5.27 7.06
CA THR A 139 14.27 6.72 7.24
C THR A 139 14.90 7.53 6.10
N GLU A 140 15.55 6.88 5.15
CA GLU A 140 16.19 7.49 3.99
C GLU A 140 15.67 6.85 2.70
N LYS A 141 15.21 7.69 1.79
CA LYS A 141 14.83 7.26 0.44
C LYS A 141 16.09 6.74 -0.29
N PRO A 142 16.10 5.50 -0.76
CA PRO A 142 17.23 5.01 -1.54
C PRO A 142 17.46 5.86 -2.79
N ALA A 143 18.70 6.17 -3.08
CA ALA A 143 19.08 6.96 -4.26
C ALA A 143 18.60 6.25 -5.55
N GLY A 144 17.98 7.00 -6.46
CA GLY A 144 17.56 6.49 -7.77
C GLY A 144 16.20 5.81 -7.80
N ILE A 145 15.48 5.69 -6.67
CA ILE A 145 14.13 5.14 -6.65
C ILE A 145 13.09 6.22 -6.97
N GLU A 146 12.35 6.03 -8.07
CA GLU A 146 11.26 6.92 -8.49
C GLU A 146 9.94 6.65 -7.76
N ASN A 147 9.66 5.37 -7.44
CA ASN A 147 8.44 4.93 -6.77
C ASN A 147 8.81 4.26 -5.46
N ALA A 148 8.49 4.88 -4.33
CA ALA A 148 8.80 4.36 -3.01
C ALA A 148 7.52 4.10 -2.20
N ALA A 149 7.48 2.97 -1.49
CA ALA A 149 6.46 2.65 -0.50
C ALA A 149 7.10 2.60 0.90
N PHE A 150 6.73 3.54 1.77
CA PHE A 150 7.24 3.60 3.15
C PHE A 150 6.39 2.71 4.04
N ILE A 151 6.99 1.63 4.59
CA ILE A 151 6.31 0.66 5.44
C ILE A 151 6.29 1.11 6.89
N SER A 152 7.44 1.61 7.37
CA SER A 152 7.61 2.10 8.75
C SER A 152 8.42 3.41 8.73
N GLY A 153 9.04 3.76 9.82
CA GLY A 153 9.97 4.89 9.87
C GLY A 153 9.27 6.27 9.86
N ILE A 154 8.34 6.52 8.94
CA ILE A 154 7.60 7.81 8.91
C ILE A 154 6.87 8.07 10.23
N TRP A 155 6.30 7.01 10.82
CA TRP A 155 5.54 7.10 12.07
C TRP A 155 6.41 7.21 13.33
N GLU A 156 7.70 6.95 13.22
CA GLU A 156 8.68 7.01 14.32
C GLU A 156 9.20 8.43 14.56
N PHE A 157 8.97 9.35 13.62
CA PHE A 157 9.36 10.75 13.78
C PHE A 157 8.35 11.52 14.65
N ALA A 158 8.86 12.39 15.48
CA ALA A 158 8.03 13.33 16.27
C ALA A 158 7.12 14.21 15.39
N ASP A 159 7.55 14.49 14.16
CA ASP A 159 6.76 15.15 13.12
C ASP A 159 6.77 14.27 11.84
N SER A 160 5.79 13.39 11.75
CA SER A 160 5.61 12.47 10.62
C SER A 160 5.35 13.22 9.30
N VAL A 161 4.71 14.39 9.35
CA VAL A 161 4.43 15.20 8.14
C VAL A 161 5.71 15.84 7.61
N ALA A 162 6.56 16.36 8.48
CA ALA A 162 7.87 16.89 8.08
C ALA A 162 8.77 15.78 7.54
N ALA A 163 8.77 14.61 8.17
CA ALA A 163 9.48 13.44 7.68
C ALA A 163 8.98 13.04 6.28
N TRP A 164 7.67 12.93 6.08
CA TRP A 164 7.08 12.65 4.78
C TRP A 164 7.56 13.64 3.71
N LYS A 165 7.44 14.94 3.97
CA LYS A 165 7.89 15.98 3.02
C LYS A 165 9.36 15.85 2.65
N ARG A 166 10.21 15.50 3.63
CA ARG A 166 11.65 15.30 3.41
C ARG A 166 11.93 14.11 2.48
N PHE A 167 11.21 12.98 2.67
CA PHE A 167 11.47 11.74 1.93
C PHE A 167 10.70 11.65 0.60
N SER A 168 9.57 12.35 0.46
CA SER A 168 8.76 12.36 -0.76
C SER A 168 9.16 13.46 -1.76
N THR A 169 10.18 14.24 -1.50
CA THR A 169 10.73 15.21 -2.48
C THR A 169 11.43 14.47 -3.62
N LYS A 170 11.09 14.87 -4.86
CA LYS A 170 11.75 14.37 -6.09
C LYS A 170 13.14 14.94 -6.24
#